data_4628a73c4895fe4977de4c283c7e6892
#
_entry.id   4628a73c4895fe4977de4c283c7e6892
#
_cell.length_a   1.000
_cell.length_b   1.000
_cell.length_c   1.000
_cell.angle_alpha   90.00
_cell.angle_beta   90.00
_cell.angle_gamma   90.00
#
_symmetry.space_group_name_H-M   'P 1'
#
loop_
_entity.id
_entity.type
_entity.pdbx_description
1 polymer ?
#
loop_
_entity_poly.entity_id
_entity_poly.type
_entity_poly.pdbx_seq_one_letter_code
_entity_poly.pdbx_strand_id
1 'polypeptide(L)'
;MDEHFSLIQMACSREQGKKKPQMIAICKLTNVQRRHLRNSEEPFALTAFGMKFYVVTQAKQSAEVYKNTQTLSFEDFVQGLMRINGNNENAIKTIYAILPTDKTGFPNPQGESLGVLAQRMHAHQLYPGDNLVALQKQVQAWIGRHLDMKDISACPSASRQGSRGVEVPLYQWCSEYFIQLGQDVYFGEVLSKIDPELPANFLVFDELIWKMLYQYPKWMSSDMTVPRNKVIGSLKKYFQVPQAQRSNNSAWLINSMEDEMRALGVDDSNLAVVMFHLYLACVIMPSS
;
A
#
# COMPACT_ATOMS: atom_id res chain seq x y z
N MET A 1 3.35 -13.93 26.62
CA MET A 1 4.16 -12.74 26.28
C MET A 1 4.60 -12.95 24.85
N ASP A 2 3.71 -12.56 23.91
CA ASP A 2 3.88 -12.87 22.49
C ASP A 2 4.90 -11.91 21.90
N GLU A 3 6.06 -12.44 21.53
CA GLU A 3 7.07 -11.68 20.78
C GLU A 3 6.54 -11.47 19.35
N HIS A 4 6.01 -10.29 19.05
CA HIS A 4 5.66 -9.91 17.69
C HIS A 4 6.93 -9.79 16.85
N PHE A 5 7.12 -10.72 15.94
CA PHE A 5 8.19 -10.70 14.95
C PHE A 5 7.84 -9.70 13.84
N SER A 6 8.53 -8.58 13.79
CA SER A 6 8.44 -7.64 12.66
C SER A 6 9.68 -7.77 11.78
N LEU A 7 9.52 -8.35 10.59
CA LEU A 7 10.59 -8.54 9.62
C LEU A 7 10.63 -7.33 8.70
N ILE A 8 11.58 -6.45 8.88
CA ILE A 8 11.80 -5.30 8.00
C ILE A 8 13.05 -5.56 7.17
N GLN A 9 12.85 -5.76 5.87
CA GLN A 9 13.94 -5.80 4.91
C GLN A 9 14.42 -4.37 4.67
N MET A 10 15.55 -3.99 5.28
CA MET A 10 16.23 -2.76 4.93
C MET A 10 17.03 -2.97 3.64
N ALA A 11 16.41 -2.75 2.50
CA ALA A 11 17.12 -2.47 1.28
C ALA A 11 17.70 -1.05 1.41
N CYS A 12 18.95 -0.96 1.83
CA CYS A 12 19.70 0.29 1.80
C CYS A 12 20.19 0.51 0.36
N SER A 13 19.28 0.89 -0.55
CA SER A 13 19.67 1.30 -1.90
C SER A 13 20.48 2.59 -1.81
N ARG A 14 21.60 2.60 -2.51
CA ARG A 14 22.47 3.77 -2.70
C ARG A 14 21.75 4.77 -3.61
N GLU A 15 20.80 5.51 -3.10
CA GLU A 15 20.26 6.66 -3.82
C GLU A 15 20.79 7.97 -3.26
N GLN A 16 21.40 8.73 -4.14
CA GLN A 16 21.80 10.12 -3.96
C GLN A 16 20.56 11.01 -4.08
N GLY A 17 19.67 10.97 -3.09
CA GLY A 17 18.56 11.89 -2.91
C GLY A 17 18.46 12.24 -1.43
N LYS A 18 18.09 13.47 -1.08
CA LYS A 18 18.03 14.02 0.29
C LYS A 18 17.52 12.99 1.31
N LYS A 19 18.40 12.18 1.89
CA LYS A 19 18.06 11.19 2.92
C LYS A 19 17.49 11.93 4.13
N LYS A 20 16.26 11.62 4.51
CA LYS A 20 15.63 12.21 5.69
C LYS A 20 16.42 11.84 6.95
N PRO A 21 16.66 12.77 7.90
CA PRO A 21 17.62 12.59 9.02
C PRO A 21 17.37 11.35 9.89
N GLN A 22 16.12 10.92 10.00
CA GLN A 22 15.72 9.81 10.88
C GLN A 22 16.00 8.42 10.25
N MET A 23 15.81 8.27 8.94
CA MET A 23 16.20 7.04 8.23
C MET A 23 17.73 6.88 8.26
N ILE A 24 18.45 8.01 8.22
CA ILE A 24 19.91 8.04 8.43
C ILE A 24 20.26 7.56 9.85
N ALA A 25 19.47 7.89 10.86
CA ALA A 25 19.74 7.47 12.25
C ALA A 25 19.60 5.96 12.42
N ILE A 26 18.54 5.34 11.86
CA ILE A 26 18.36 3.87 11.90
C ILE A 26 19.45 3.17 11.10
N CYS A 27 19.75 3.65 9.88
CA CYS A 27 20.87 3.11 9.09
C CYS A 27 22.22 3.29 9.81
N LYS A 28 22.44 4.40 10.53
CA LYS A 28 23.65 4.61 11.33
C LYS A 28 23.70 3.65 12.53
N LEU A 29 22.59 3.46 13.25
CA LEU A 29 22.51 2.49 14.36
C LEU A 29 22.80 1.07 13.87
N THR A 30 22.21 0.67 12.75
CA THR A 30 22.47 -0.64 12.12
C THR A 30 23.94 -0.78 11.75
N ASN A 31 24.55 0.24 11.15
CA ASN A 31 25.95 0.22 10.78
C ASN A 31 26.90 0.24 11.99
N VAL A 32 26.56 0.98 13.05
CA VAL A 32 27.33 0.99 14.31
C VAL A 32 27.26 -0.39 14.95
N GLN A 33 26.10 -0.99 15.06
CA GLN A 33 25.93 -2.31 15.64
C GLN A 33 26.62 -3.39 14.81
N ARG A 34 26.56 -3.32 13.47
CA ARG A 34 27.32 -4.19 12.57
C ARG A 34 28.82 -4.09 12.78
N ARG A 35 29.37 -2.87 13.03
CA ARG A 35 30.78 -2.66 13.37
C ARG A 35 31.14 -3.28 14.70
N HIS A 36 30.28 -3.16 15.72
CA HIS A 36 30.46 -3.80 17.02
C HIS A 36 30.46 -5.34 16.92
N LEU A 37 29.70 -5.92 16.01
CA LEU A 37 29.67 -7.35 15.72
C LEU A 37 30.80 -7.78 14.76
N ARG A 38 31.88 -7.02 14.66
CA ARG A 38 33.06 -7.29 13.82
C ARG A 38 32.74 -7.46 12.34
N ASN A 39 31.72 -6.75 11.83
CA ASN A 39 31.21 -6.87 10.46
C ASN A 39 30.80 -8.31 10.10
N SER A 40 30.36 -9.11 11.07
CA SER A 40 29.83 -10.42 10.78
C SER A 40 28.67 -10.32 9.78
N GLU A 41 28.57 -11.30 8.91
CA GLU A 41 27.48 -11.40 7.94
C GLU A 41 26.26 -12.13 8.54
N GLU A 42 26.31 -12.44 9.83
CA GLU A 42 25.23 -13.10 10.55
C GLU A 42 24.05 -12.17 10.82
N PRO A 43 22.83 -12.70 10.82
CA PRO A 43 21.66 -11.95 11.27
C PRO A 43 21.83 -11.48 12.71
N PHE A 44 21.40 -10.28 13.02
CA PHE A 44 21.48 -9.75 14.38
C PHE A 44 20.19 -9.06 14.80
N ALA A 45 19.96 -8.97 16.11
CA ALA A 45 18.82 -8.26 16.66
C ALA A 45 19.20 -6.84 17.08
N LEU A 46 18.34 -5.89 16.73
CA LEU A 46 18.42 -4.49 17.14
C LEU A 46 17.18 -4.15 17.95
N THR A 47 17.33 -3.60 19.14
CA THR A 47 16.20 -3.08 19.92
C THR A 47 16.14 -1.56 19.74
N ALA A 48 15.02 -1.07 19.20
CA ALA A 48 14.76 0.35 19.04
C ALA A 48 13.30 0.65 19.38
N PHE A 49 13.06 1.74 20.11
CA PHE A 49 11.72 2.18 20.52
C PHE A 49 10.89 1.10 21.27
N GLY A 50 11.56 0.22 22.03
CA GLY A 50 10.93 -0.88 22.74
C GLY A 50 10.58 -2.10 21.88
N MET A 51 10.89 -2.07 20.59
CA MET A 51 10.68 -3.19 19.67
C MET A 51 12.01 -3.86 19.31
N LYS A 52 11.96 -5.16 19.06
CA LYS A 52 13.08 -5.97 18.61
C LYS A 52 13.00 -6.19 17.10
N PHE A 53 14.01 -5.72 16.37
CA PHE A 53 14.14 -5.87 14.92
C PHE A 53 15.23 -6.90 14.63
N TYR A 54 14.94 -7.85 13.77
CA TYR A 54 15.94 -8.78 13.26
C TYR A 54 16.44 -8.26 11.91
N VAL A 55 17.74 -8.03 11.82
CA VAL A 55 18.40 -7.49 10.63
C VAL A 55 19.07 -8.63 9.89
N VAL A 56 18.65 -8.86 8.66
CA VAL A 56 19.22 -9.83 7.74
C VAL A 56 20.08 -9.08 6.74
N THR A 57 21.34 -9.47 6.60
CA THR A 57 22.35 -8.70 5.85
C THR A 57 22.73 -9.33 4.50
N GLN A 58 22.40 -10.59 4.29
CA GLN A 58 22.74 -11.33 3.07
C GLN A 58 21.50 -11.71 2.25
N ALA A 59 21.61 -11.65 0.92
CA ALA A 59 20.53 -12.07 0.02
C ALA A 59 20.12 -13.54 0.23
N LYS A 60 21.08 -14.44 0.53
CA LYS A 60 20.80 -15.84 0.84
C LYS A 60 19.91 -15.98 2.08
N GLN A 61 20.22 -15.25 3.14
CA GLN A 61 19.44 -15.26 4.38
C GLN A 61 18.03 -14.69 4.14
N SER A 62 17.92 -13.62 3.34
CA SER A 62 16.60 -13.09 2.94
C SER A 62 15.78 -14.14 2.18
N ALA A 63 16.41 -14.87 1.26
CA ALA A 63 15.75 -15.94 0.54
C ALA A 63 15.26 -17.08 1.47
N GLU A 64 16.04 -17.44 2.50
CA GLU A 64 15.62 -18.42 3.51
C GLU A 64 14.44 -17.92 4.36
N VAL A 65 14.43 -16.64 4.72
CA VAL A 65 13.28 -16.02 5.40
C VAL A 65 12.02 -16.13 4.56
N TYR A 66 12.07 -15.78 3.27
CA TYR A 66 10.91 -15.87 2.38
C TYR A 66 10.43 -17.31 2.14
N LYS A 67 11.33 -18.31 2.20
CA LYS A 67 10.95 -19.72 2.09
C LYS A 67 10.32 -20.28 3.36
N ASN A 68 10.60 -19.68 4.51
CA ASN A 68 10.10 -20.17 5.79
C ASN A 68 8.69 -19.67 6.07
N THR A 69 7.71 -20.21 5.38
CA THR A 69 6.28 -19.88 5.57
C THR A 69 5.62 -20.64 6.73
N GLN A 70 6.33 -21.59 7.36
CA GLN A 70 5.77 -22.37 8.47
C GLN A 70 5.92 -21.69 9.83
N THR A 71 7.03 -20.98 10.05
CA THR A 71 7.33 -20.34 11.34
C THR A 71 7.32 -18.82 11.27
N LEU A 72 7.29 -18.24 10.06
CA LEU A 72 7.22 -16.81 9.83
C LEU A 72 5.91 -16.48 9.11
N SER A 73 5.02 -15.77 9.77
CA SER A 73 3.75 -15.34 9.22
C SER A 73 3.83 -13.88 8.77
N PHE A 74 3.50 -13.64 7.50
CA PHE A 74 3.28 -12.29 6.99
C PHE A 74 1.92 -11.74 7.44
N GLU A 75 1.01 -12.63 7.80
CA GLU A 75 -0.34 -12.31 8.22
C GLU A 75 -0.36 -11.46 9.48
N ASP A 76 0.44 -11.80 10.49
CA ASP A 76 0.54 -11.03 11.75
C ASP A 76 1.01 -9.60 11.50
N PHE A 77 1.93 -9.42 10.56
CA PHE A 77 2.37 -8.09 10.13
C PHE A 77 1.23 -7.31 9.48
N VAL A 78 0.48 -7.91 8.56
CA VAL A 78 -0.66 -7.26 7.90
C VAL A 78 -1.75 -6.91 8.92
N GLN A 79 -2.10 -7.81 9.84
CA GLN A 79 -3.03 -7.52 10.93
C GLN A 79 -2.55 -6.35 11.81
N GLY A 80 -1.24 -6.28 12.10
CA GLY A 80 -0.62 -5.17 12.79
C GLY A 80 -0.82 -3.83 12.06
N LEU A 81 -0.60 -3.82 10.74
CA LEU A 81 -0.87 -2.64 9.90
C LEU A 81 -2.34 -2.25 9.88
N MET A 82 -3.25 -3.22 9.83
CA MET A 82 -4.69 -2.99 9.90
C MET A 82 -5.08 -2.30 11.20
N ARG A 83 -4.55 -2.74 12.35
CA ARG A 83 -4.75 -2.08 13.66
C ARG A 83 -4.23 -0.64 13.68
N ILE A 84 -3.02 -0.42 13.20
CA ILE A 84 -2.38 0.91 13.15
C ILE A 84 -3.19 1.87 12.26
N ASN A 85 -3.79 1.37 11.19
CA ASN A 85 -4.58 2.15 10.24
C ASN A 85 -6.04 2.34 10.66
N GLY A 86 -6.52 1.63 11.69
CA GLY A 86 -7.80 1.89 12.32
C GLY A 86 -8.86 0.80 12.19
N ASN A 87 -8.52 -0.39 11.65
CA ASN A 87 -9.43 -1.53 11.77
C ASN A 87 -9.58 -1.94 13.24
N ASN A 88 -10.80 -2.25 13.64
CA ASN A 88 -11.05 -2.79 14.95
C ASN A 88 -10.78 -4.31 15.00
N GLU A 89 -10.58 -4.84 16.21
CA GLU A 89 -10.26 -6.26 16.42
C GLU A 89 -11.35 -7.21 15.90
N ASN A 90 -12.60 -6.77 15.92
CA ASN A 90 -13.72 -7.59 15.45
C ASN A 90 -13.66 -7.76 13.93
N ALA A 91 -13.42 -6.67 13.20
CA ALA A 91 -13.25 -6.72 11.73
C ALA A 91 -12.03 -7.58 11.35
N ILE A 92 -10.91 -7.41 12.05
CA ILE A 92 -9.70 -8.22 11.79
C ILE A 92 -10.00 -9.71 12.01
N LYS A 93 -10.61 -10.06 13.15
CA LYS A 93 -11.01 -11.45 13.42
C LYS A 93 -11.95 -12.00 12.36
N THR A 94 -12.90 -11.20 11.87
CA THR A 94 -13.84 -11.60 10.82
C THR A 94 -13.13 -11.88 9.51
N ILE A 95 -12.20 -11.01 9.10
CA ILE A 95 -11.45 -11.11 7.84
C ILE A 95 -10.49 -12.31 7.83
N TYR A 96 -9.93 -12.66 9.00
CA TYR A 96 -9.00 -13.78 9.14
C TYR A 96 -9.63 -15.06 9.70
N ALA A 97 -10.94 -15.07 9.94
CA ALA A 97 -11.64 -16.28 10.31
C ALA A 97 -11.68 -17.27 9.12
N ILE A 98 -11.60 -18.55 9.43
CA ILE A 98 -11.85 -19.62 8.45
C ILE A 98 -13.29 -19.51 8.01
N LEU A 99 -13.51 -19.39 6.71
CA LEU A 99 -14.85 -19.28 6.13
C LEU A 99 -15.42 -20.66 5.81
N PRO A 100 -16.73 -20.87 6.02
CA PRO A 100 -17.41 -22.03 5.43
C PRO A 100 -17.24 -21.97 3.91
N THR A 101 -17.08 -23.14 3.29
CA THR A 101 -17.12 -23.27 1.83
C THR A 101 -18.42 -22.63 1.29
N ASP A 102 -18.31 -21.92 0.19
CA ASP A 102 -19.45 -21.30 -0.54
C ASP A 102 -20.20 -20.18 0.18
N LYS A 103 -19.63 -19.60 1.22
CA LYS A 103 -20.26 -18.48 1.93
C LYS A 103 -20.02 -17.12 1.24
N THR A 104 -18.99 -17.01 0.43
CA THR A 104 -18.62 -15.84 -0.35
C THR A 104 -18.89 -16.07 -1.83
N GLY A 105 -19.03 -15.00 -2.63
CA GLY A 105 -19.26 -15.11 -4.07
C GLY A 105 -18.04 -15.60 -4.85
N PHE A 106 -16.83 -15.39 -4.30
CA PHE A 106 -15.59 -15.87 -4.91
C PHE A 106 -15.32 -17.34 -4.52
N PRO A 107 -14.90 -18.22 -5.47
CA PRO A 107 -14.69 -19.63 -5.20
C PRO A 107 -13.73 -19.89 -4.02
N ASN A 108 -14.23 -20.58 -3.00
CA ASN A 108 -13.48 -20.91 -1.78
C ASN A 108 -13.64 -22.38 -1.37
N PRO A 109 -13.21 -23.34 -2.20
CA PRO A 109 -13.41 -24.76 -1.93
C PRO A 109 -12.65 -25.28 -0.70
N GLN A 110 -11.67 -24.54 -0.22
CA GLN A 110 -10.82 -24.91 0.92
C GLN A 110 -11.24 -24.25 2.23
N GLY A 111 -12.25 -23.37 2.21
CA GLY A 111 -12.71 -22.68 3.41
C GLY A 111 -11.70 -21.69 3.97
N GLU A 112 -10.87 -21.08 3.11
CA GLU A 112 -9.83 -20.14 3.55
C GLU A 112 -10.42 -18.83 4.04
N SER A 113 -9.64 -18.08 4.82
CA SER A 113 -10.01 -16.75 5.28
C SER A 113 -10.06 -15.74 4.12
N LEU A 114 -10.81 -14.64 4.31
CA LEU A 114 -10.84 -13.56 3.32
C LEU A 114 -9.45 -12.94 3.09
N GLY A 115 -8.58 -12.93 4.11
CA GLY A 115 -7.20 -12.48 3.97
C GLY A 115 -6.41 -13.31 2.93
N VAL A 116 -6.63 -14.63 2.88
CA VAL A 116 -6.04 -15.51 1.86
C VAL A 116 -6.74 -15.37 0.52
N LEU A 117 -8.08 -15.31 0.52
CA LEU A 117 -8.86 -15.09 -0.71
C LEU A 117 -8.48 -13.79 -1.42
N ALA A 118 -8.16 -12.73 -0.68
CA ALA A 118 -7.71 -11.46 -1.25
C ALA A 118 -6.49 -11.64 -2.16
N GLN A 119 -5.53 -12.50 -1.79
CA GLN A 119 -4.37 -12.82 -2.63
C GLN A 119 -4.79 -13.53 -3.92
N ARG A 120 -5.75 -14.45 -3.84
CA ARG A 120 -6.29 -15.15 -5.02
C ARG A 120 -7.08 -14.22 -5.92
N MET A 121 -7.83 -13.28 -5.35
CA MET A 121 -8.56 -12.25 -6.11
C MET A 121 -7.60 -11.31 -6.85
N HIS A 122 -6.47 -10.92 -6.23
CA HIS A 122 -5.41 -10.18 -6.91
C HIS A 122 -4.82 -10.98 -8.08
N ALA A 123 -4.52 -12.25 -7.85
CA ALA A 123 -4.03 -13.13 -8.90
C ALA A 123 -5.06 -13.26 -10.03
N HIS A 124 -6.35 -13.41 -9.70
CA HIS A 124 -7.44 -13.49 -10.69
C HIS A 124 -7.59 -12.19 -11.50
N GLN A 125 -7.35 -11.03 -10.89
CA GLN A 125 -7.34 -9.75 -11.61
C GLN A 125 -6.16 -9.63 -12.57
N LEU A 126 -4.98 -10.12 -12.19
CA LEU A 126 -3.71 -9.83 -12.88
C LEU A 126 -3.19 -10.99 -13.73
N TYR A 127 -3.74 -12.19 -13.62
CA TYR A 127 -3.38 -13.31 -14.49
C TYR A 127 -4.07 -13.20 -15.86
N PRO A 128 -3.49 -13.80 -16.91
CA PRO A 128 -4.09 -13.79 -18.24
C PRO A 128 -5.55 -14.22 -18.22
N GLY A 129 -6.44 -13.34 -18.67
CA GLY A 129 -7.89 -13.56 -18.68
C GLY A 129 -8.66 -12.25 -18.90
N ASP A 130 -9.99 -12.33 -18.86
CA ASP A 130 -10.87 -11.21 -19.20
C ASP A 130 -10.69 -10.01 -18.26
N ASN A 131 -10.44 -10.24 -16.97
CA ASN A 131 -10.24 -9.16 -15.99
C ASN A 131 -8.95 -8.38 -16.27
N LEU A 132 -7.85 -9.05 -16.64
CA LEU A 132 -6.63 -8.38 -17.05
C LEU A 132 -6.82 -7.61 -18.36
N VAL A 133 -7.47 -8.21 -19.34
CA VAL A 133 -7.75 -7.56 -20.63
C VAL A 133 -8.61 -6.31 -20.43
N ALA A 134 -9.63 -6.37 -19.58
CA ALA A 134 -10.47 -5.22 -19.24
C ALA A 134 -9.64 -4.11 -18.56
N LEU A 135 -8.82 -4.47 -17.58
CA LEU A 135 -7.94 -3.53 -16.88
C LEU A 135 -6.94 -2.88 -17.85
N GLN A 136 -6.30 -3.65 -18.71
CA GLN A 136 -5.37 -3.14 -19.73
C GLN A 136 -6.03 -2.16 -20.69
N LYS A 137 -7.25 -2.44 -21.14
CA LYS A 137 -8.03 -1.50 -21.98
C LYS A 137 -8.29 -0.18 -21.26
N GLN A 138 -8.64 -0.23 -19.97
CA GLN A 138 -8.84 0.97 -19.16
C GLN A 138 -7.54 1.77 -19.00
N VAL A 139 -6.43 1.10 -18.69
CA VAL A 139 -5.09 1.73 -18.61
C VAL A 139 -4.72 2.41 -19.92
N GLN A 140 -4.84 1.71 -21.06
CA GLN A 140 -4.51 2.26 -22.38
C GLN A 140 -5.39 3.45 -22.73
N ALA A 141 -6.70 3.35 -22.48
CA ALA A 141 -7.64 4.45 -22.72
C ALA A 141 -7.35 5.65 -21.82
N TRP A 142 -6.95 5.42 -20.58
CA TRP A 142 -6.58 6.49 -19.64
C TRP A 142 -5.30 7.19 -20.09
N ILE A 143 -4.24 6.43 -20.42
CA ILE A 143 -2.98 6.97 -20.95
C ILE A 143 -3.22 7.78 -22.22
N GLY A 144 -4.02 7.25 -23.14
CA GLY A 144 -4.35 7.97 -24.41
C GLY A 144 -5.06 9.30 -24.20
N ARG A 145 -5.77 9.48 -23.06
CA ARG A 145 -6.44 10.74 -22.71
C ARG A 145 -5.58 11.72 -21.93
N HIS A 146 -4.61 11.23 -21.13
CA HIS A 146 -3.87 12.03 -20.15
C HIS A 146 -2.36 12.12 -20.42
N LEU A 147 -1.88 11.63 -21.55
CA LEU A 147 -0.49 11.76 -21.96
C LEU A 147 -0.36 12.71 -23.16
N ASP A 148 -0.86 13.91 -23.02
CA ASP A 148 -0.67 14.98 -24.00
C ASP A 148 0.10 16.17 -23.40
N MET A 149 0.54 17.09 -24.26
CA MET A 149 1.32 18.27 -23.83
C MET A 149 0.52 19.22 -22.93
N LYS A 150 -0.82 19.20 -23.01
CA LYS A 150 -1.67 20.04 -22.16
C LYS A 150 -1.70 19.49 -20.74
N ASP A 151 -1.88 18.18 -20.60
CA ASP A 151 -1.92 17.51 -19.30
C ASP A 151 -0.55 17.56 -18.61
N ILE A 152 0.53 17.33 -19.36
CA ILE A 152 1.90 17.49 -18.84
C ILE A 152 2.14 18.92 -18.36
N SER A 153 1.66 19.92 -19.10
CA SER A 153 1.80 21.33 -18.73
C SER A 153 0.91 21.76 -17.56
N ALA A 154 -0.17 21.04 -17.31
CA ALA A 154 -1.09 21.28 -16.20
C ALA A 154 -0.68 20.57 -14.91
N CYS A 155 0.33 19.70 -14.94
CA CYS A 155 0.83 18.99 -13.79
C CYS A 155 1.26 19.98 -12.68
N PRO A 156 0.91 19.76 -11.42
CA PRO A 156 1.28 20.64 -10.30
C PRO A 156 2.78 20.88 -10.15
N SER A 157 3.60 19.91 -10.54
CA SER A 157 5.06 19.99 -10.49
C SER A 157 5.69 20.66 -11.72
N ALA A 158 4.90 21.01 -12.75
CA ALA A 158 5.41 21.61 -13.97
C ALA A 158 5.83 23.08 -13.76
N SER A 159 7.00 23.42 -14.31
CA SER A 159 7.47 24.82 -14.36
C SER A 159 7.57 25.29 -15.80
N ARG A 160 7.17 26.52 -16.07
CA ARG A 160 7.30 27.12 -17.40
C ARG A 160 8.58 27.94 -17.47
N GLN A 161 9.50 27.58 -18.36
CA GLN A 161 10.66 28.41 -18.71
C GLN A 161 10.40 29.15 -20.01
N GLY A 162 9.84 30.34 -19.91
CA GLY A 162 9.65 31.26 -21.04
C GLY A 162 8.80 30.69 -22.18
N SER A 163 9.10 31.06 -23.42
CA SER A 163 8.36 30.64 -24.63
C SER A 163 8.81 29.30 -25.23
N ARG A 164 9.74 28.60 -24.59
CA ARG A 164 10.44 27.47 -25.23
C ARG A 164 10.01 26.08 -24.74
N GLY A 165 9.13 25.98 -23.79
CA GLY A 165 8.68 24.64 -23.31
C GLY A 165 8.24 24.60 -21.86
N VAL A 166 7.92 23.40 -21.40
CA VAL A 166 7.55 23.08 -20.02
C VAL A 166 8.61 22.14 -19.47
N GLU A 167 9.16 22.46 -18.32
CA GLU A 167 10.03 21.57 -17.56
C GLU A 167 9.23 20.88 -16.47
N VAL A 168 9.35 19.55 -16.39
CA VAL A 168 8.76 18.75 -15.35
C VAL A 168 9.84 17.96 -14.62
N PRO A 169 9.89 17.97 -13.28
CA PRO A 169 10.74 17.06 -12.53
C PRO A 169 10.24 15.64 -12.76
N LEU A 170 10.99 14.84 -13.53
CA LEU A 170 10.53 13.54 -14.04
C LEU A 170 9.97 12.63 -12.94
N TYR A 171 10.70 12.49 -11.84
CA TYR A 171 10.28 11.64 -10.72
C TYR A 171 8.92 12.09 -10.11
N GLN A 172 8.78 13.37 -9.84
CA GLN A 172 7.57 13.91 -9.23
C GLN A 172 6.39 13.82 -10.20
N TRP A 173 6.61 14.16 -11.47
CA TRP A 173 5.59 14.02 -12.50
C TRP A 173 5.15 12.57 -12.66
N CYS A 174 6.07 11.62 -12.74
CA CYS A 174 5.74 10.19 -12.80
C CYS A 174 4.92 9.76 -11.58
N SER A 175 5.31 10.20 -10.36
CA SER A 175 4.60 9.85 -9.15
C SER A 175 3.15 10.36 -9.18
N GLU A 176 2.94 11.63 -9.51
CA GLU A 176 1.60 12.23 -9.65
C GLU A 176 0.78 11.51 -10.73
N TYR A 177 1.37 11.26 -11.89
CA TYR A 177 0.74 10.61 -13.03
C TYR A 177 0.29 9.18 -12.73
N PHE A 178 1.18 8.37 -12.15
CA PHE A 178 0.85 6.96 -11.88
C PHE A 178 -0.10 6.78 -10.70
N ILE A 179 -0.06 7.66 -9.71
CA ILE A 179 -1.04 7.64 -8.63
C ILE A 179 -2.43 7.94 -9.19
N GLN A 180 -2.56 8.96 -10.03
CA GLN A 180 -3.82 9.29 -10.66
C GLN A 180 -4.31 8.16 -11.60
N LEU A 181 -3.42 7.59 -12.41
CA LEU A 181 -3.71 6.42 -13.25
C LEU A 181 -4.26 5.27 -12.40
N GLY A 182 -3.53 4.88 -11.37
CA GLY A 182 -3.93 3.76 -10.50
C GLY A 182 -5.28 4.02 -9.83
N GLN A 183 -5.49 5.23 -9.31
CA GLN A 183 -6.75 5.62 -8.70
C GLN A 183 -7.91 5.52 -9.70
N ASP A 184 -7.80 6.14 -10.87
CA ASP A 184 -8.89 6.20 -11.84
C ASP A 184 -9.18 4.84 -12.49
N VAL A 185 -8.16 4.00 -12.69
CA VAL A 185 -8.32 2.68 -13.29
C VAL A 185 -8.88 1.67 -12.29
N TYR A 186 -8.45 1.68 -11.04
CA TYR A 186 -8.95 0.74 -10.04
C TYR A 186 -10.26 1.18 -9.40
N PHE A 187 -10.40 2.46 -9.02
CA PHE A 187 -11.57 2.97 -8.29
C PHE A 187 -12.54 3.77 -9.17
N GLY A 188 -12.14 4.10 -10.40
CA GLY A 188 -12.92 4.92 -11.30
C GLY A 188 -12.94 6.40 -10.93
N GLU A 189 -13.49 7.22 -11.84
CA GLU A 189 -13.54 8.69 -11.68
C GLU A 189 -14.36 9.17 -10.47
N VAL A 190 -15.19 8.30 -9.89
CA VAL A 190 -16.03 8.67 -8.73
C VAL A 190 -15.17 9.04 -7.53
N LEU A 191 -14.07 8.33 -7.28
CA LEU A 191 -13.17 8.63 -6.18
C LEU A 191 -12.48 9.99 -6.37
N SER A 192 -12.04 10.29 -7.58
CA SER A 192 -11.42 11.58 -7.94
C SER A 192 -12.41 12.75 -7.83
N LYS A 193 -13.70 12.51 -8.08
CA LYS A 193 -14.77 13.51 -7.89
C LYS A 193 -15.10 13.76 -6.41
N ILE A 194 -14.99 12.71 -5.57
CA ILE A 194 -15.20 12.82 -4.10
C ILE A 194 -14.08 13.63 -3.45
N ASP A 195 -12.84 13.37 -3.86
CA ASP A 195 -11.67 14.05 -3.30
C ASP A 195 -10.58 14.25 -4.36
N PRO A 196 -10.57 15.40 -5.03
CA PRO A 196 -9.53 15.75 -6.00
C PRO A 196 -8.11 15.86 -5.37
N GLU A 197 -8.02 16.12 -4.07
CA GLU A 197 -6.75 16.25 -3.34
C GLU A 197 -6.20 14.90 -2.83
N LEU A 198 -6.93 13.81 -3.06
CA LEU A 198 -6.53 12.49 -2.55
C LEU A 198 -5.14 12.07 -3.04
N PRO A 199 -4.77 12.20 -4.34
CA PRO A 199 -3.44 11.87 -4.82
C PRO A 199 -2.34 12.67 -4.12
N ALA A 200 -2.54 13.97 -3.90
CA ALA A 200 -1.58 14.83 -3.20
C ALA A 200 -1.41 14.43 -1.72
N ASN A 201 -2.53 14.16 -1.02
CA ASN A 201 -2.48 13.64 0.35
C ASN A 201 -1.80 12.26 0.42
N PHE A 202 -2.01 11.42 -0.58
CA PHE A 202 -1.37 10.11 -0.66
C PHE A 202 0.14 10.24 -0.87
N LEU A 203 0.62 11.13 -1.75
CA LEU A 203 2.05 11.39 -1.95
C LEU A 203 2.74 11.83 -0.66
N VAL A 204 2.12 12.74 0.10
CA VAL A 204 2.67 13.17 1.40
C VAL A 204 2.73 11.99 2.38
N PHE A 205 1.70 11.14 2.40
CA PHE A 205 1.69 9.94 3.22
C PHE A 205 2.79 8.96 2.78
N ASP A 206 2.89 8.66 1.49
CA ASP A 206 3.86 7.72 0.92
C ASP A 206 5.31 8.11 1.25
N GLU A 207 5.62 9.40 1.14
CA GLU A 207 6.93 9.90 1.57
C GLU A 207 7.24 9.67 3.05
N LEU A 208 6.23 9.53 3.89
CA LEU A 208 6.34 9.41 5.34
C LEU A 208 5.92 8.03 5.87
N ILE A 209 5.54 7.09 4.98
CA ILE A 209 5.08 5.73 5.32
C ILE A 209 6.04 4.98 6.24
N TRP A 210 7.33 5.25 6.13
CA TRP A 210 8.35 4.70 7.01
C TRP A 210 8.09 4.98 8.48
N LYS A 211 7.44 6.09 8.86
CA LYS A 211 7.05 6.38 10.24
C LYS A 211 6.02 5.37 10.75
N MET A 212 5.12 4.91 9.88
CA MET A 212 4.18 3.85 10.20
C MET A 212 4.88 2.50 10.35
N LEU A 213 5.75 2.13 9.41
CA LEU A 213 6.47 0.87 9.43
C LEU A 213 7.38 0.73 10.65
N TYR A 214 7.99 1.82 11.09
CA TYR A 214 8.83 1.86 12.30
C TYR A 214 8.04 2.26 13.56
N GLN A 215 6.71 2.27 13.51
CA GLN A 215 5.81 2.54 14.62
C GLN A 215 6.18 3.80 15.43
N TYR A 216 6.45 4.89 14.74
CA TYR A 216 6.78 6.16 15.38
C TYR A 216 5.70 6.62 16.34
N PRO A 217 6.06 7.23 17.49
CA PRO A 217 5.09 7.76 18.43
C PRO A 217 4.11 8.72 17.76
N LYS A 218 2.84 8.64 18.11
CA LYS A 218 1.76 9.44 17.47
C LYS A 218 2.05 10.95 17.47
N TRP A 219 2.66 11.46 18.52
CA TRP A 219 3.01 12.88 18.64
C TRP A 219 4.14 13.31 17.68
N MET A 220 4.96 12.37 17.15
CA MET A 220 6.01 12.63 16.17
C MET A 220 5.62 12.26 14.73
N SER A 221 4.40 11.75 14.53
CA SER A 221 3.95 11.22 13.24
C SER A 221 2.65 11.87 12.73
N SER A 222 2.27 13.03 13.28
CA SER A 222 1.06 13.76 12.86
C SER A 222 1.12 14.18 11.39
N ASP A 223 2.30 14.55 10.89
CA ASP A 223 2.57 14.88 9.49
C ASP A 223 2.29 13.73 8.52
N MET A 224 2.39 12.48 8.97
CA MET A 224 2.04 11.28 8.23
C MET A 224 0.58 10.85 8.49
N THR A 225 0.13 10.91 9.75
CA THR A 225 -1.20 10.39 10.10
C THR A 225 -2.34 11.26 9.59
N VAL A 226 -2.14 12.59 9.50
CA VAL A 226 -3.16 13.49 8.98
C VAL A 226 -3.47 13.21 7.50
N PRO A 227 -2.51 13.21 6.57
CA PRO A 227 -2.80 12.89 5.17
C PRO A 227 -3.31 11.45 5.00
N ARG A 228 -2.77 10.47 5.73
CA ARG A 228 -3.31 9.10 5.74
C ARG A 228 -4.80 9.06 6.09
N ASN A 229 -5.19 9.73 7.16
CA ASN A 229 -6.58 9.74 7.61
C ASN A 229 -7.51 10.44 6.62
N LYS A 230 -7.02 11.45 5.87
CA LYS A 230 -7.78 12.04 4.77
C LYS A 230 -8.04 11.02 3.68
N VAL A 231 -7.02 10.29 3.23
CA VAL A 231 -7.17 9.23 2.21
C VAL A 231 -8.18 8.18 2.66
N ILE A 232 -8.06 7.65 3.89
CA ILE A 232 -9.04 6.67 4.44
C ILE A 232 -10.43 7.28 4.52
N GLY A 233 -10.55 8.55 4.91
CA GLY A 233 -11.84 9.27 4.95
C GLY A 233 -12.49 9.41 3.57
N SER A 234 -11.71 9.64 2.54
CA SER A 234 -12.19 9.72 1.15
C SER A 234 -12.61 8.36 0.62
N LEU A 235 -11.87 7.30 0.92
CA LEU A 235 -12.28 5.93 0.64
C LEU A 235 -13.57 5.56 1.37
N LYS A 236 -13.74 5.97 2.63
CA LYS A 236 -15.00 5.74 3.36
C LYS A 236 -16.19 6.41 2.64
N LYS A 237 -16.05 7.67 2.22
CA LYS A 237 -17.08 8.35 1.43
C LYS A 237 -17.37 7.63 0.11
N TYR A 238 -16.33 7.13 -0.55
CA TYR A 238 -16.48 6.36 -1.79
C TYR A 238 -17.32 5.10 -1.57
N PHE A 239 -17.07 4.31 -0.52
CA PHE A 239 -17.85 3.10 -0.23
C PHE A 239 -19.25 3.38 0.33
N GLN A 240 -19.55 4.61 0.74
CA GLN A 240 -20.90 5.06 1.05
C GLN A 240 -21.74 5.37 -0.21
N VAL A 241 -21.10 5.62 -1.36
CA VAL A 241 -21.81 5.73 -2.64
C VAL A 241 -22.30 4.34 -3.04
N PRO A 242 -23.57 4.18 -3.45
CA PRO A 242 -24.07 2.89 -3.90
C PRO A 242 -23.20 2.27 -4.99
N GLN A 243 -22.86 1.00 -4.85
CA GLN A 243 -21.99 0.29 -5.79
C GLN A 243 -22.45 0.42 -7.25
N ALA A 244 -23.76 0.35 -7.51
CA ALA A 244 -24.33 0.51 -8.85
C ALA A 244 -23.97 1.84 -9.54
N GLN A 245 -23.62 2.89 -8.78
CA GLN A 245 -23.23 4.20 -9.32
C GLN A 245 -21.73 4.32 -9.65
N ARG A 246 -20.91 3.36 -9.21
CA ARG A 246 -19.45 3.40 -9.35
C ARG A 246 -18.84 2.13 -9.97
N SER A 247 -19.52 0.97 -9.91
CA SER A 247 -18.98 -0.32 -10.34
C SER A 247 -18.66 -0.40 -11.84
N ASN A 248 -19.38 0.34 -12.69
CA ASN A 248 -19.14 0.32 -14.14
C ASN A 248 -17.77 0.87 -14.55
N ASN A 249 -17.16 1.69 -13.71
CA ASN A 249 -15.87 2.35 -13.96
C ASN A 249 -14.74 1.89 -13.02
N SER A 250 -15.03 0.97 -12.11
CA SER A 250 -14.02 0.40 -11.20
C SER A 250 -13.57 -0.99 -11.62
N ALA A 251 -12.34 -1.36 -11.25
CA ALA A 251 -11.81 -2.69 -11.53
C ALA A 251 -12.61 -3.79 -10.83
N TRP A 252 -12.66 -4.97 -11.45
CA TRP A 252 -13.31 -6.14 -10.88
C TRP A 252 -12.85 -6.42 -9.43
N LEU A 253 -11.56 -6.30 -9.18
CA LEU A 253 -10.96 -6.54 -7.85
C LEU A 253 -11.61 -5.69 -6.76
N ILE A 254 -11.82 -4.39 -7.01
CA ILE A 254 -12.41 -3.46 -6.03
C ILE A 254 -13.84 -3.88 -5.69
N ASN A 255 -14.64 -4.19 -6.72
CA ASN A 255 -16.03 -4.58 -6.53
C ASN A 255 -16.14 -5.93 -5.82
N SER A 256 -15.34 -6.92 -6.23
CA SER A 256 -15.37 -8.25 -5.63
C SER A 256 -14.89 -8.25 -4.19
N MET A 257 -13.82 -7.50 -3.87
CA MET A 257 -13.34 -7.34 -2.48
C MET A 257 -14.39 -6.69 -1.59
N GLU A 258 -15.10 -5.68 -2.10
CA GLU A 258 -16.20 -5.06 -1.37
C GLU A 258 -17.34 -6.04 -1.11
N ASP A 259 -17.77 -6.79 -2.13
CA ASP A 259 -18.86 -7.75 -2.02
C ASP A 259 -18.56 -8.81 -0.96
N GLU A 260 -17.34 -9.37 -0.97
CA GLU A 260 -16.89 -10.35 0.01
C GLU A 260 -16.88 -9.78 1.44
N MET A 261 -16.38 -8.55 1.61
CA MET A 261 -16.34 -7.91 2.93
C MET A 261 -17.73 -7.58 3.45
N ARG A 262 -18.61 -7.10 2.58
CA ARG A 262 -20.00 -6.80 2.96
C ARG A 262 -20.78 -8.06 3.30
N ALA A 263 -20.55 -9.16 2.58
CA ALA A 263 -21.14 -10.47 2.89
C ALA A 263 -20.76 -10.98 4.29
N LEU A 264 -19.59 -10.58 4.79
CA LEU A 264 -19.14 -10.88 6.15
C LEU A 264 -19.60 -9.86 7.21
N GLY A 265 -20.35 -8.83 6.82
CA GLY A 265 -20.82 -7.77 7.72
C GLY A 265 -19.76 -6.74 8.11
N VAL A 266 -18.70 -6.59 7.33
CA VAL A 266 -17.69 -5.54 7.54
C VAL A 266 -18.30 -4.18 7.22
N ASP A 267 -18.26 -3.25 8.17
CA ASP A 267 -18.81 -1.91 8.02
C ASP A 267 -17.93 -1.01 7.13
N ASP A 268 -18.50 0.12 6.66
CA ASP A 268 -17.82 1.05 5.74
C ASP A 268 -16.51 1.61 6.29
N SER A 269 -16.38 1.78 7.60
CA SER A 269 -15.16 2.32 8.20
C SER A 269 -14.03 1.29 8.14
N ASN A 270 -14.32 0.05 8.49
CA ASN A 270 -13.37 -1.06 8.42
C ASN A 270 -13.04 -1.42 6.96
N LEU A 271 -14.05 -1.42 6.08
CA LEU A 271 -13.88 -1.61 4.65
C LEU A 271 -12.92 -0.56 4.05
N ALA A 272 -13.10 0.72 4.37
CA ALA A 272 -12.24 1.79 3.88
C ALA A 272 -10.77 1.61 4.30
N VAL A 273 -10.52 1.13 5.52
CA VAL A 273 -9.16 0.87 5.99
C VAL A 273 -8.54 -0.32 5.25
N VAL A 274 -9.29 -1.40 5.02
CA VAL A 274 -8.79 -2.54 4.23
C VAL A 274 -8.50 -2.11 2.80
N MET A 275 -9.41 -1.36 2.19
CA MET A 275 -9.23 -0.85 0.83
C MET A 275 -8.13 0.21 0.72
N PHE A 276 -7.76 0.87 1.82
CA PHE A 276 -6.57 1.70 1.87
C PHE A 276 -5.29 0.86 1.69
N HIS A 277 -5.20 -0.34 2.26
CA HIS A 277 -4.06 -1.24 2.00
C HIS A 277 -4.03 -1.71 0.54
N LEU A 278 -5.20 -1.94 -0.05
CA LEU A 278 -5.29 -2.27 -1.47
C LEU A 278 -4.88 -1.07 -2.34
N TYR A 279 -5.32 0.14 -1.98
CA TYR A 279 -4.92 1.38 -2.65
C TYR A 279 -3.39 1.54 -2.62
N LEU A 280 -2.75 1.30 -1.48
CA LEU A 280 -1.29 1.25 -1.36
C LEU A 280 -0.67 0.29 -2.39
N ALA A 281 -1.19 -0.93 -2.47
CA ALA A 281 -0.63 -1.97 -3.35
C ALA A 281 -0.83 -1.66 -4.85
N CYS A 282 -1.95 -1.03 -5.23
CA CYS A 282 -2.31 -0.76 -6.63
C CYS A 282 -1.70 0.55 -7.18
N VAL A 283 -1.35 1.49 -6.29
CA VAL A 283 -0.99 2.86 -6.64
C VAL A 283 0.49 3.15 -6.37
N ILE A 284 1.12 2.44 -5.42
CA ILE A 284 2.54 2.63 -5.14
C ILE A 284 3.36 2.19 -6.35
N MET A 285 4.07 3.14 -6.94
CA MET A 285 5.21 2.84 -7.80
C MET A 285 6.38 2.39 -6.92
N PRO A 286 7.13 1.36 -7.33
CA PRO A 286 8.33 1.01 -6.62
C PRO A 286 9.29 2.20 -6.67
N SER A 287 9.34 2.95 -5.60
CA SER A 287 10.36 3.96 -5.32
C SER A 287 11.65 3.25 -4.95
N SER A 288 12.18 2.46 -5.87
CA SER A 288 13.42 1.70 -5.69
C SER A 288 14.61 2.40 -6.31
#